data_a2c8aa2291b043e14e56d8cdf95fcec8
#
_entry.id   a2c8aa2291b043e14e56d8cdf95fcec8
#
_cell.length_a   1.000
_cell.length_b   1.000
_cell.length_c   1.000
_cell.angle_alpha   90.00
_cell.angle_beta   90.00
_cell.angle_gamma   90.00
#
_symmetry.space_group_name_H-M   'P 1'
#
loop_
_entity.id
_entity.type
_entity.pdbx_description
1 polymer ?
#
loop_
_entity_poly.entity_id
_entity_poly.type
_entity_poly.pdbx_seq_one_letter_code
_entity_poly.pdbx_strand_id
1 'polypeptide(L)'
;LGQAADRGADAVVDLADDQAIDAGLAAAAPGGYDLIVDFLWGGLAPHAINHANVGARYIQVGSSAGPTSTITAPAFRNKLLTLVGHGQAATPAEVRRSAYAQLMRHAIDGKLTLDLEHTRLDDISQTWERLKTGPPRKLVVTP
;
A
#
# COMPACT_ATOMS: atom_id res chain seq x y z
N LEU A 1 7.88 -9.37 7.37
CA LEU A 1 6.68 -10.14 7.00
C LEU A 1 5.78 -10.44 8.20
N GLY A 2 6.31 -10.88 9.38
CA GLY A 2 5.51 -11.23 10.56
C GLY A 2 4.54 -10.15 11.04
N GLN A 3 4.94 -8.90 11.04
CA GLN A 3 4.07 -7.79 11.48
C GLN A 3 2.77 -7.63 10.68
N ALA A 4 2.72 -8.01 9.42
CA ALA A 4 1.52 -7.90 8.61
C ALA A 4 0.46 -8.94 9.04
N ALA A 5 0.89 -10.18 9.31
CA ALA A 5 0.01 -11.22 9.84
C ALA A 5 -0.55 -10.84 11.22
N ASP A 6 0.31 -10.31 12.12
CA ASP A 6 -0.10 -9.84 13.46
C ASP A 6 -1.14 -8.70 13.42
N ARG A 7 -1.21 -8.00 12.29
CA ARG A 7 -2.16 -6.89 12.04
C ARG A 7 -3.40 -7.30 11.24
N GLY A 8 -3.61 -8.59 11.05
CA GLY A 8 -4.82 -9.15 10.45
C GLY A 8 -4.75 -9.39 8.95
N ALA A 9 -3.55 -9.48 8.36
CA ALA A 9 -3.41 -9.95 7.00
C ALA A 9 -3.61 -11.48 6.95
N ASP A 10 -4.49 -11.95 6.08
CA ASP A 10 -4.76 -13.38 5.88
C ASP A 10 -3.57 -14.09 5.25
N ALA A 11 -2.81 -13.39 4.40
CA ALA A 11 -1.59 -13.89 3.79
C ALA A 11 -0.58 -12.75 3.56
N VAL A 12 0.69 -13.08 3.46
CA VAL A 12 1.79 -12.14 3.21
C VAL A 12 2.67 -12.69 2.10
N VAL A 13 3.00 -11.85 1.12
CA VAL A 13 3.88 -12.19 0.00
C VAL A 13 5.14 -11.36 0.08
N ASP A 14 6.31 -12.01 -0.02
CA ASP A 14 7.58 -11.32 -0.13
C ASP A 14 7.74 -10.79 -1.56
N LEU A 15 7.93 -9.47 -1.67
CA LEU A 15 8.10 -8.79 -2.95
C LEU A 15 9.57 -8.55 -3.32
N ALA A 16 10.51 -9.06 -2.52
CA ALA A 16 11.94 -8.89 -2.78
C ALA A 16 12.49 -9.91 -3.82
N ASP A 17 11.79 -11.00 -4.04
CA ASP A 17 12.15 -12.02 -5.03
C ASP A 17 11.18 -12.01 -6.21
N ASP A 18 11.56 -11.34 -7.28
CA ASP A 18 10.76 -11.21 -8.50
C ASP A 18 10.29 -12.57 -9.07
N GLN A 19 11.06 -13.63 -8.89
CA GLN A 19 10.72 -14.97 -9.39
C GLN A 19 9.64 -15.65 -8.53
N ALA A 20 9.54 -15.27 -7.26
CA ALA A 20 8.59 -15.85 -6.32
C ALA A 20 7.28 -15.05 -6.20
N ILE A 21 7.22 -13.80 -6.71
CA ILE A 21 6.05 -12.91 -6.55
C ILE A 21 4.79 -13.56 -7.09
N ASP A 22 4.79 -14.04 -8.34
CA ASP A 22 3.58 -14.60 -8.97
C ASP A 22 3.11 -15.87 -8.24
N ALA A 23 4.02 -16.73 -7.82
CA ALA A 23 3.69 -17.92 -7.05
C ALA A 23 3.13 -17.54 -5.66
N GLY A 24 3.71 -16.53 -5.02
CA GLY A 24 3.25 -16.00 -3.75
C GLY A 24 1.85 -15.39 -3.85
N LEU A 25 1.58 -14.56 -4.87
CA LEU A 25 0.27 -13.96 -5.12
C LEU A 25 -0.79 -15.02 -5.41
N ALA A 26 -0.46 -16.03 -6.22
CA ALA A 26 -1.38 -17.14 -6.52
C ALA A 26 -1.70 -17.99 -5.28
N ALA A 27 -0.72 -18.24 -4.42
CA ALA A 27 -0.91 -18.98 -3.19
C ALA A 27 -1.72 -18.20 -2.14
N ALA A 28 -1.47 -16.88 -2.04
CA ALA A 28 -2.16 -16.00 -1.11
C ALA A 28 -3.65 -15.81 -1.47
N ALA A 29 -3.98 -15.80 -2.75
CA ALA A 29 -5.36 -15.70 -3.23
C ALA A 29 -5.59 -16.62 -4.43
N PRO A 30 -5.87 -17.92 -4.21
CA PRO A 30 -6.11 -18.88 -5.31
C PRO A 30 -7.29 -18.51 -6.21
N GLY A 31 -8.24 -17.72 -5.69
CA GLY A 31 -9.38 -17.18 -6.43
C GLY A 31 -9.11 -15.85 -7.15
N GLY A 32 -7.89 -15.30 -7.03
CA GLY A 32 -7.54 -13.98 -7.57
C GLY A 32 -7.99 -12.81 -6.70
N TYR A 33 -7.75 -11.59 -7.17
CA TYR A 33 -8.00 -10.34 -6.42
C TYR A 33 -9.08 -9.50 -7.10
N ASP A 34 -10.13 -9.12 -6.35
CA ASP A 34 -11.20 -8.24 -6.82
C ASP A 34 -10.88 -6.76 -6.62
N LEU A 35 -10.07 -6.46 -5.60
CA LEU A 35 -9.61 -5.12 -5.28
C LEU A 35 -8.10 -5.13 -5.00
N ILE A 36 -7.38 -4.26 -5.69
CA ILE A 36 -5.95 -4.04 -5.49
C ILE A 36 -5.77 -2.57 -5.12
N VAL A 37 -5.09 -2.30 -3.99
CA VAL A 37 -4.70 -0.96 -3.56
C VAL A 37 -3.19 -0.89 -3.59
N ASP A 38 -2.65 -0.14 -4.55
CA ASP A 38 -1.22 -0.13 -4.88
C ASP A 38 -0.52 1.17 -4.49
N PHE A 39 0.43 1.05 -3.58
CA PHE A 39 1.34 2.12 -3.16
C PHE A 39 2.72 2.03 -3.82
N LEU A 40 2.99 0.98 -4.58
CA LEU A 40 4.31 0.60 -5.06
C LEU A 40 4.52 0.95 -6.53
N TRP A 41 3.57 0.58 -7.39
CA TRP A 41 3.65 0.72 -8.83
C TRP A 41 4.89 0.03 -9.42
N GLY A 42 5.57 0.65 -10.41
CA GLY A 42 6.82 0.14 -10.97
C GLY A 42 6.70 -1.24 -11.60
N GLY A 43 7.71 -2.06 -11.41
CA GLY A 43 7.75 -3.45 -11.89
C GLY A 43 6.77 -4.39 -11.20
N LEU A 44 6.23 -4.02 -10.03
CA LEU A 44 5.31 -4.87 -9.26
C LEU A 44 3.87 -4.82 -9.77
N ALA A 45 3.45 -3.73 -10.40
CA ALA A 45 2.08 -3.57 -10.88
C ALA A 45 1.64 -4.64 -11.90
N PRO A 46 2.47 -5.07 -12.88
CA PRO A 46 2.10 -6.16 -13.80
C PRO A 46 1.80 -7.48 -13.08
N HIS A 47 2.56 -7.85 -12.05
CA HIS A 47 2.32 -9.06 -11.26
C HIS A 47 0.94 -9.00 -10.60
N ALA A 48 0.64 -7.92 -9.89
CA ALA A 48 -0.66 -7.74 -9.25
C ALA A 48 -1.83 -7.78 -10.26
N ILE A 49 -1.66 -7.15 -11.43
CA ILE A 49 -2.67 -7.16 -12.50
C ILE A 49 -2.87 -8.57 -13.08
N ASN A 50 -1.80 -9.35 -13.22
CA ASN A 50 -1.89 -10.72 -13.72
C ASN A 50 -2.75 -11.62 -12.82
N HIS A 51 -2.78 -11.36 -11.53
CA HIS A 51 -3.57 -12.08 -10.54
C HIS A 51 -4.95 -11.44 -10.25
N ALA A 52 -5.27 -10.31 -10.89
CA ALA A 52 -6.59 -9.69 -10.76
C ALA A 52 -7.70 -10.51 -11.41
N ASN A 53 -8.88 -10.52 -10.82
CA ASN A 53 -10.08 -11.13 -11.38
C ASN A 53 -10.67 -10.32 -12.54
N VAL A 54 -11.56 -10.93 -13.28
CA VAL A 54 -12.37 -10.22 -14.29
C VAL A 54 -13.29 -9.22 -13.57
N GLY A 55 -13.24 -7.96 -13.98
CA GLY A 55 -13.98 -6.86 -13.36
C GLY A 55 -13.31 -6.26 -12.13
N ALA A 56 -12.09 -6.68 -11.79
CA ALA A 56 -11.35 -6.16 -10.64
C ALA A 56 -11.12 -4.64 -10.73
N ARG A 57 -11.00 -4.02 -9.56
CA ARG A 57 -10.65 -2.61 -9.41
C ARG A 57 -9.21 -2.51 -8.91
N TYR A 58 -8.43 -1.72 -9.62
CA TYR A 58 -7.05 -1.40 -9.27
C TYR A 58 -6.95 0.07 -8.89
N ILE A 59 -6.60 0.37 -7.65
CA ILE A 59 -6.47 1.74 -7.13
C ILE A 59 -4.97 2.06 -7.00
N GLN A 60 -4.48 2.89 -7.89
CA GLN A 60 -3.10 3.36 -7.88
C GLN A 60 -2.98 4.57 -6.94
N VAL A 61 -2.18 4.43 -5.88
CA VAL A 61 -2.05 5.43 -4.80
C VAL A 61 -0.63 6.00 -4.74
N GLY A 62 0.39 5.15 -4.95
CA GLY A 62 1.79 5.53 -4.80
C GLY A 62 2.71 4.84 -5.81
N SER A 63 3.97 5.27 -5.83
CA SER A 63 4.95 4.79 -6.79
C SER A 63 6.34 4.57 -6.17
N SER A 64 6.38 4.01 -4.96
CA SER A 64 7.63 3.83 -4.22
C SER A 64 8.59 2.82 -4.87
N ALA A 65 8.08 1.89 -5.69
CA ALA A 65 8.90 0.95 -6.46
C ALA A 65 9.24 1.45 -7.89
N GLY A 66 8.78 2.64 -8.27
CA GLY A 66 9.13 3.28 -9.52
C GLY A 66 7.97 4.07 -10.14
N PRO A 67 8.27 5.16 -10.89
CA PRO A 67 7.24 6.04 -11.44
C PRO A 67 6.57 5.49 -12.70
N THR A 68 7.13 4.47 -13.33
CA THR A 68 6.64 3.90 -14.58
C THR A 68 6.42 2.41 -14.46
N SER A 69 5.40 1.91 -15.15
CA SER A 69 5.11 0.48 -15.26
C SER A 69 4.73 0.14 -16.70
N THR A 70 5.13 -1.04 -17.16
CA THR A 70 4.77 -1.53 -18.49
C THR A 70 3.68 -2.57 -18.35
N ILE A 71 2.49 -2.23 -18.82
CA ILE A 71 1.31 -3.10 -18.76
C ILE A 71 0.79 -3.31 -20.18
N THR A 72 0.50 -4.56 -20.54
CA THR A 72 0.03 -4.90 -21.87
C THR A 72 -1.47 -4.63 -22.03
N ALA A 73 -1.90 -4.23 -23.22
CA ALA A 73 -3.31 -3.99 -23.51
C ALA A 73 -4.22 -5.21 -23.20
N PRO A 74 -3.84 -6.47 -23.48
CA PRO A 74 -4.62 -7.64 -23.08
C PRO A 74 -4.82 -7.77 -21.56
N ALA A 75 -3.86 -7.32 -20.74
CA ALA A 75 -3.97 -7.38 -19.28
C ALA A 75 -5.18 -6.56 -18.76
N PHE A 76 -5.49 -5.45 -19.40
CA PHE A 76 -6.70 -4.66 -19.11
C PHE A 76 -7.94 -5.25 -19.77
N ARG A 77 -7.89 -5.45 -21.09
CA ARG A 77 -9.06 -5.80 -21.89
C ARG A 77 -9.66 -7.13 -21.50
N ASN A 78 -8.82 -8.16 -21.31
CA ASN A 78 -9.32 -9.51 -21.05
C ASN A 78 -9.85 -9.68 -19.62
N LYS A 79 -9.47 -8.75 -18.72
CA LYS A 79 -9.94 -8.75 -17.34
C LYS A 79 -11.01 -7.69 -17.06
N LEU A 80 -11.40 -6.87 -18.06
CA LEU A 80 -12.32 -5.74 -17.85
C LEU A 80 -11.88 -4.87 -16.64
N LEU A 81 -10.57 -4.70 -16.50
CA LEU A 81 -9.96 -4.08 -15.33
C LEU A 81 -10.30 -2.59 -15.26
N THR A 82 -10.69 -2.11 -14.09
CA THR A 82 -10.86 -0.69 -13.80
C THR A 82 -9.63 -0.17 -13.06
N LEU A 83 -8.81 0.65 -13.71
CA LEU A 83 -7.69 1.35 -13.09
C LEU A 83 -8.11 2.75 -12.69
N VAL A 84 -7.95 3.09 -11.41
CA VAL A 84 -8.29 4.40 -10.83
C VAL A 84 -7.07 4.98 -10.13
N GLY A 85 -6.67 6.19 -10.50
CA GLY A 85 -5.68 6.95 -9.75
C GLY A 85 -6.31 7.59 -8.52
N HIS A 86 -5.63 7.49 -7.38
CA HIS A 86 -6.00 8.22 -6.16
C HIS A 86 -4.89 9.19 -5.76
N GLY A 87 -5.22 10.48 -5.75
CA GLY A 87 -4.31 11.53 -5.29
C GLY A 87 -4.95 12.38 -4.19
N GLN A 88 -4.31 12.43 -3.03
CA GLN A 88 -4.85 13.16 -1.88
C GLN A 88 -5.07 14.66 -2.19
N ALA A 89 -4.19 15.27 -2.97
CA ALA A 89 -4.30 16.68 -3.34
C ALA A 89 -5.51 16.94 -4.28
N ALA A 90 -5.86 15.97 -5.12
CA ALA A 90 -6.99 16.06 -6.05
C ALA A 90 -8.34 15.73 -5.38
N THR A 91 -8.32 15.11 -4.21
CA THR A 91 -9.55 14.76 -3.49
C THR A 91 -10.20 16.00 -2.90
N PRO A 92 -11.53 16.23 -3.09
CA PRO A 92 -12.25 17.37 -2.52
C PRO A 92 -12.06 17.47 -1.00
N ALA A 93 -11.91 18.70 -0.51
CA ALA A 93 -11.64 18.95 0.92
C ALA A 93 -12.70 18.37 1.85
N GLU A 94 -13.95 18.36 1.42
CA GLU A 94 -15.07 17.80 2.18
C GLU A 94 -14.94 16.28 2.34
N VAL A 95 -14.60 15.58 1.25
CA VAL A 95 -14.35 14.12 1.27
C VAL A 95 -13.18 13.80 2.19
N ARG A 96 -12.09 14.56 2.12
CA ARG A 96 -10.95 14.40 3.03
C ARG A 96 -11.32 14.60 4.49
N ARG A 97 -12.12 15.64 4.81
CA ARG A 97 -12.58 15.89 6.19
C ARG A 97 -13.45 14.75 6.71
N SER A 98 -14.39 14.27 5.89
CA SER A 98 -15.25 13.15 6.25
C SER A 98 -14.45 11.86 6.49
N ALA A 99 -13.54 11.53 5.59
CA ALA A 99 -12.66 10.36 5.72
C ALA A 99 -11.76 10.47 6.97
N TYR A 100 -11.18 11.65 7.23
CA TYR A 100 -10.38 11.89 8.42
C TYR A 100 -11.18 11.71 9.71
N ALA A 101 -12.40 12.23 9.76
CA ALA A 101 -13.28 12.06 10.92
C ALA A 101 -13.63 10.58 11.17
N GLN A 102 -13.80 9.77 10.11
CA GLN A 102 -14.00 8.32 10.24
C GLN A 102 -12.73 7.62 10.75
N LEU A 103 -11.58 7.99 10.20
CA LEU A 103 -10.29 7.45 10.63
C LEU A 103 -10.05 7.71 12.12
N MET A 104 -10.34 8.93 12.60
CA MET A 104 -10.21 9.29 14.01
C MET A 104 -11.15 8.48 14.90
N ARG A 105 -12.40 8.24 14.48
CA ARG A 105 -13.30 7.33 15.22
C ARG A 105 -12.74 5.93 15.34
N HIS A 106 -12.22 5.36 14.26
CA HIS A 106 -11.59 4.04 14.30
C HIS A 106 -10.36 3.98 15.21
N ALA A 107 -9.57 5.06 15.25
CA ALA A 107 -8.42 5.16 16.16
C ALA A 107 -8.87 5.23 17.64
N ILE A 108 -9.89 6.03 17.94
CA ILE A 108 -10.48 6.16 19.29
C ILE A 108 -11.08 4.82 19.75
N ASP A 109 -11.74 4.10 18.85
CA ASP A 109 -12.32 2.78 19.11
C ASP A 109 -11.28 1.67 19.22
N GLY A 110 -9.98 1.98 19.08
CA GLY A 110 -8.90 1.00 19.12
C GLY A 110 -8.82 0.06 17.91
N LYS A 111 -9.60 0.34 16.85
CA LYS A 111 -9.61 -0.45 15.61
C LYS A 111 -8.42 -0.14 14.70
N LEU A 112 -7.71 0.94 14.98
CA LEU A 112 -6.57 1.41 14.22
C LEU A 112 -5.42 1.69 15.18
N THR A 113 -4.35 0.94 15.02
CA THR A 113 -3.12 1.11 15.82
C THR A 113 -1.97 1.49 14.91
N LEU A 114 -1.15 2.42 15.38
CA LEU A 114 0.08 2.83 14.70
C LEU A 114 1.27 2.46 15.60
N ASP A 115 2.26 1.84 15.00
CA ASP A 115 3.53 1.61 15.69
C ASP A 115 4.37 2.88 15.58
N LEU A 116 4.40 3.63 16.67
CA LEU A 116 5.04 4.94 16.75
C LEU A 116 6.34 4.86 17.54
N GLU A 117 7.31 5.62 17.09
CA GLU A 117 8.52 5.91 17.83
C GLU A 117 8.66 7.43 17.95
N HIS A 118 8.69 7.94 19.18
CA HIS A 118 8.86 9.35 19.46
C HIS A 118 10.34 9.72 19.53
N THR A 119 10.69 10.84 18.95
CA THR A 119 12.03 11.42 18.98
C THR A 119 11.92 12.92 19.27
N ARG A 120 12.95 13.49 19.88
CA ARG A 120 12.96 14.91 20.19
C ARG A 120 13.33 15.73 18.96
N LEU A 121 12.84 16.97 18.91
CA LEU A 121 13.24 17.93 17.88
C LEU A 121 14.75 18.20 17.88
N ASP A 122 15.37 18.21 19.04
CA ASP A 122 16.82 18.39 19.17
C ASP A 122 17.63 17.30 18.44
N ASP A 123 17.04 16.09 18.28
CA ASP A 123 17.65 14.94 17.63
C ASP A 123 17.26 14.82 16.14
N ILE A 124 16.68 15.86 15.55
CA ILE A 124 16.10 15.82 14.19
C ILE A 124 17.11 15.35 13.14
N SER A 125 18.36 15.75 13.23
CA SER A 125 19.39 15.35 12.27
C SER A 125 19.63 13.84 12.27
N GLN A 126 19.72 13.23 13.45
CA GLN A 126 19.88 11.77 13.58
C GLN A 126 18.61 11.03 13.15
N THR A 127 17.46 11.58 13.52
CA THR A 127 16.14 11.04 13.12
C THR A 127 15.98 11.04 11.61
N TRP A 128 16.45 12.08 10.94
CA TRP A 128 16.42 12.19 9.48
C TRP A 128 17.30 11.14 8.79
N GLU A 129 18.51 10.92 9.31
CA GLU A 129 19.38 9.86 8.79
C GLU A 129 18.76 8.46 8.97
N ARG A 130 18.15 8.20 10.12
CA ARG A 130 17.42 6.97 10.37
C ARG A 130 16.22 6.78 9.44
N LEU A 131 15.50 7.86 9.13
CA LEU A 131 14.37 7.79 8.21
C LEU A 131 14.77 7.26 6.82
N LYS A 132 15.98 7.61 6.36
CA LYS A 132 16.52 7.14 5.07
C LYS A 132 16.74 5.62 5.01
N THR A 133 16.93 4.99 6.15
CA THR A 133 17.14 3.53 6.24
C THR A 133 15.83 2.73 6.30
N GLY A 134 14.66 3.40 6.25
CA GLY A 134 13.36 2.75 6.28
C GLY A 134 13.05 2.09 7.63
N PRO A 135 12.99 2.85 8.75
CA PRO A 135 12.70 2.26 10.06
C PRO A 135 11.33 1.56 10.07
N PRO A 136 11.20 0.47 10.84
CA PRO A 136 9.96 -0.32 10.88
C PRO A 136 8.80 0.42 11.57
N ARG A 137 9.09 1.51 12.27
CA ARG A 137 8.12 2.33 13.01
C ARG A 137 7.96 3.70 12.39
N LYS A 138 6.78 4.28 12.55
CA LYS A 138 6.55 5.68 12.18
C LYS A 138 7.26 6.61 13.16
N LEU A 139 8.25 7.36 12.69
CA LEU A 139 8.94 8.36 13.50
C LEU A 139 8.05 9.59 13.68
N VAL A 140 7.87 10.01 14.93
CA VAL A 140 7.11 11.21 15.30
C VAL A 140 8.03 12.14 16.10
N VAL A 141 8.26 13.31 15.55
CA VAL A 141 9.09 14.34 16.21
C VAL A 141 8.20 15.17 17.14
N THR A 142 8.62 15.27 18.38
CA THR A 142 7.95 16.11 19.39
C THR A 142 8.90 17.21 19.87
N PRO A 143 8.37 18.39 20.26
CA PRO A 143 9.14 19.48 20.84
C PRO A 143 9.96 19.06 22.05
#